data_28a9dae214b7e48b27706d5276544dc3
#
_entry.id   28a9dae214b7e48b27706d5276544dc3
#
_cell.length_a   1.000
_cell.length_b   1.000
_cell.length_c   1.000
_cell.angle_alpha   90.00
_cell.angle_beta   90.00
_cell.angle_gamma   90.00
#
_symmetry.space_group_name_H-M   'P 1'
#
loop_
_entity.id
_entity.type
_entity.pdbx_description
1 polymer ?
#
loop_
_entity_poly.entity_id
_entity_poly.type
_entity_poly.pdbx_seq_one_letter_code
_entity_poly.pdbx_strand_id
1 'polypeptide(L)'
;MKLKFEKNLDHQSKAVKNTVSVFDELHVQSPKKQGAECINPKVDKNSYAYERNIRELQKAQEIDTRYCDARSNIIDVMMETGTGKTYTYTKTIFELNKALGIFKFVIVVPTLSIKAGTLSFLKSESARSHFMDDYSKTIEVHIVESQKSSKGNKSGFPPAVRSFVEATATQNKIQVLLINAGMLNSDTMQKTFDQTLFDRY
;
A
#
# COMPACT_ATOMS: atom_id res chain seq x y z
N MET A 1 16.10 21.26 -13.28
CA MET A 1 16.42 21.27 -11.83
C MET A 1 16.00 19.92 -11.27
N LYS A 2 16.93 19.02 -10.84
CA LYS A 2 16.57 17.75 -10.21
C LYS A 2 16.27 18.02 -8.74
N LEU A 3 15.03 17.79 -8.31
CA LEU A 3 14.67 17.79 -6.89
C LEU A 3 15.40 16.63 -6.21
N LYS A 4 16.22 16.92 -5.22
CA LYS A 4 16.78 15.90 -4.33
C LYS A 4 15.86 15.80 -3.11
N PHE A 5 15.40 14.60 -2.80
CA PHE A 5 14.71 14.37 -1.55
C PHE A 5 15.73 14.41 -0.40
N GLU A 6 15.39 15.10 0.65
CA GLU A 6 16.15 15.05 1.89
C GLU A 6 15.90 13.66 2.51
N LYS A 7 17.00 12.93 2.70
CA LYS A 7 16.94 11.58 3.26
C LYS A 7 16.86 11.67 4.78
N ASN A 8 16.08 10.77 5.38
CA ASN A 8 16.08 10.55 6.83
C ASN A 8 15.57 11.71 7.69
N LEU A 9 14.56 12.43 7.22
CA LEU A 9 13.81 13.31 8.11
C LEU A 9 13.23 12.49 9.26
N ASP A 10 13.51 12.89 10.51
CA ASP A 10 13.22 12.10 11.71
C ASP A 10 11.77 11.65 11.80
N HIS A 11 10.82 12.57 11.56
CA HIS A 11 9.40 12.27 11.61
C HIS A 11 8.97 11.25 10.54
N GLN A 12 9.52 11.32 9.31
CA GLN A 12 9.23 10.37 8.24
C GLN A 12 9.86 9.01 8.55
N SER A 13 11.12 8.99 8.96
CA SER A 13 11.85 7.78 9.32
C SER A 13 11.20 7.06 10.49
N LYS A 14 10.75 7.81 11.51
CA LYS A 14 10.02 7.28 12.67
C LYS A 14 8.66 6.68 12.25
N ALA A 15 7.89 7.38 11.41
CA ALA A 15 6.61 6.88 10.91
C ALA A 15 6.77 5.58 10.13
N VAL A 16 7.74 5.52 9.21
CA VAL A 16 8.05 4.31 8.43
C VAL A 16 8.46 3.16 9.35
N LYS A 17 9.46 3.39 10.21
CA LYS A 17 9.99 2.38 11.14
C LYS A 17 8.88 1.83 12.03
N ASN A 18 8.09 2.69 12.66
CA ASN A 18 7.01 2.27 13.55
C ASN A 18 5.94 1.45 12.81
N THR A 19 5.58 1.84 11.59
CA THR A 19 4.62 1.06 10.79
C THR A 19 5.15 -0.33 10.43
N VAL A 20 6.41 -0.43 10.06
CA VAL A 20 7.03 -1.71 9.68
C VAL A 20 7.22 -2.60 10.90
N SER A 21 7.62 -2.04 12.05
CA SER A 21 7.88 -2.82 13.27
C SER A 21 6.62 -3.45 13.89
N VAL A 22 5.42 -3.02 13.50
CA VAL A 22 4.19 -3.74 13.85
C VAL A 22 4.23 -5.20 13.38
N PHE A 23 4.94 -5.46 12.28
CA PHE A 23 5.04 -6.78 11.65
C PHE A 23 6.29 -7.58 12.06
N ASP A 24 7.09 -7.07 13.00
CA ASP A 24 8.29 -7.78 13.48
C ASP A 24 7.90 -9.11 14.15
N GLU A 25 8.69 -10.14 13.87
CA GLU A 25 8.50 -11.51 14.37
C GLU A 25 7.20 -12.21 13.90
N LEU A 26 6.45 -11.63 12.98
CA LEU A 26 5.26 -12.29 12.46
C LEU A 26 5.64 -13.39 11.46
N HIS A 27 4.88 -14.48 11.51
CA HIS A 27 5.04 -15.55 10.53
C HIS A 27 4.53 -15.13 9.16
N VAL A 28 5.38 -15.24 8.14
CA VAL A 28 5.07 -14.92 6.75
C VAL A 28 5.04 -16.22 5.93
N GLN A 29 3.89 -16.51 5.34
CA GLN A 29 3.70 -17.68 4.49
C GLN A 29 3.69 -17.27 3.02
N SER A 30 4.67 -17.75 2.26
CA SER A 30 4.66 -17.60 0.81
C SER A 30 3.64 -18.56 0.18
N PRO A 31 2.92 -18.14 -0.88
CA PRO A 31 2.01 -19.01 -1.60
C PRO A 31 2.76 -20.21 -2.18
N LYS A 32 2.29 -21.44 -1.89
CA LYS A 32 2.96 -22.68 -2.32
C LYS A 32 2.33 -23.32 -3.55
N LYS A 33 1.17 -22.84 -4.02
CA LYS A 33 0.44 -23.43 -5.14
C LYS A 33 0.91 -22.87 -6.48
N GLN A 34 1.02 -23.73 -7.49
CA GLN A 34 1.24 -23.30 -8.87
C GLN A 34 0.11 -22.34 -9.29
N GLY A 35 0.45 -21.21 -9.89
CA GLY A 35 -0.49 -20.12 -10.21
C GLY A 35 -0.76 -19.11 -9.08
N ALA A 36 -0.10 -19.27 -7.93
CA ALA A 36 -0.22 -18.32 -6.80
C ALA A 36 0.86 -17.22 -6.81
N GLU A 37 1.64 -17.12 -7.89
CA GLU A 37 2.70 -16.11 -8.04
C GLU A 37 2.14 -14.68 -8.14
N CYS A 38 0.83 -14.56 -8.37
CA CYS A 38 0.12 -13.27 -8.36
C CYS A 38 -0.44 -12.88 -6.98
N ILE A 39 -0.21 -13.68 -5.93
CA ILE A 39 -0.76 -13.46 -4.60
C ILE A 39 0.35 -12.99 -3.65
N ASN A 40 0.05 -11.98 -2.81
CA ASN A 40 0.96 -11.56 -1.75
C ASN A 40 1.21 -12.68 -0.74
N PRO A 41 2.39 -12.70 -0.09
CA PRO A 41 2.59 -13.52 1.08
C PRO A 41 1.54 -13.23 2.16
N LYS A 42 1.05 -14.26 2.83
CA LYS A 42 0.12 -14.13 3.95
C LYS A 42 0.89 -13.85 5.23
N VAL A 43 0.56 -12.76 5.90
CA VAL A 43 1.11 -12.39 7.21
C VAL A 43 0.11 -12.81 8.29
N ASP A 44 0.57 -13.56 9.28
CA ASP A 44 -0.27 -13.98 10.39
C ASP A 44 -0.45 -12.85 11.41
N LYS A 45 -1.52 -12.09 11.25
CA LYS A 45 -1.92 -10.99 12.15
C LYS A 45 -2.71 -11.43 13.37
N ASN A 46 -3.10 -12.69 13.45
CA ASN A 46 -3.80 -13.24 14.62
C ASN A 46 -2.82 -13.69 15.72
N SER A 47 -1.54 -13.51 15.51
CA SER A 47 -0.52 -13.85 16.49
C SER A 47 -0.49 -12.87 17.65
N TYR A 48 -0.17 -13.37 18.83
CA TYR A 48 0.08 -12.53 20.01
C TYR A 48 1.15 -11.45 19.75
N ALA A 49 2.12 -11.73 18.89
CA ALA A 49 3.17 -10.81 18.52
C ALA A 49 2.63 -9.53 17.85
N TYR A 50 1.62 -9.64 16.97
CA TYR A 50 1.01 -8.47 16.33
C TYR A 50 0.38 -7.51 17.35
N GLU A 51 -0.46 -8.02 18.26
CA GLU A 51 -1.08 -7.22 19.29
C GLU A 51 -0.03 -6.61 20.25
N ARG A 52 0.95 -7.40 20.66
CA ARG A 52 2.07 -6.94 21.50
C ARG A 52 2.82 -5.79 20.84
N ASN A 53 3.22 -5.94 19.59
CA ASN A 53 3.99 -4.92 18.87
C ASN A 53 3.23 -3.60 18.76
N ILE A 54 1.91 -3.65 18.48
CA ILE A 54 1.08 -2.44 18.45
C ILE A 54 1.04 -1.78 19.85
N ARG A 55 0.81 -2.55 20.92
CA ARG A 55 0.75 -2.00 22.28
C ARG A 55 2.06 -1.39 22.75
N GLU A 56 3.18 -2.03 22.44
CA GLU A 56 4.51 -1.49 22.75
C GLU A 56 4.78 -0.19 22.01
N LEU A 57 4.41 -0.08 20.75
CA LEU A 57 4.52 1.15 19.96
C LEU A 57 3.61 2.26 20.50
N GLN A 58 2.37 1.95 20.84
CA GLN A 58 1.43 2.91 21.43
C GLN A 58 1.99 3.46 22.74
N LYS A 59 2.49 2.58 23.62
CA LYS A 59 3.14 2.97 24.87
C LYS A 59 4.38 3.83 24.65
N ALA A 60 5.25 3.46 23.72
CA ALA A 60 6.47 4.21 23.39
C ALA A 60 6.20 5.59 22.76
N GLN A 61 5.02 5.79 22.19
CA GLN A 61 4.57 7.06 21.63
C GLN A 61 3.61 7.82 22.56
N GLU A 62 3.40 7.36 23.80
CA GLU A 62 2.49 7.95 24.78
C GLU A 62 1.04 8.10 24.27
N ILE A 63 0.62 7.15 23.39
CA ILE A 63 -0.72 7.15 22.83
C ILE A 63 -1.70 6.59 23.86
N ASP A 64 -2.82 7.29 24.08
CA ASP A 64 -3.88 6.82 24.95
C ASP A 64 -4.56 5.58 24.36
N THR A 65 -4.27 4.42 24.94
CA THR A 65 -4.75 3.13 24.46
C THR A 65 -6.24 2.87 24.68
N ARG A 66 -6.93 3.72 25.45
CA ARG A 66 -8.38 3.60 25.67
C ARG A 66 -9.21 3.73 24.39
N TYR A 67 -8.65 4.42 23.40
CA TYR A 67 -9.30 4.68 22.11
C TYR A 67 -8.71 3.85 20.96
N CYS A 68 -7.79 2.94 21.24
CA CYS A 68 -7.05 2.19 20.23
C CYS A 68 -7.31 0.69 20.40
N ASP A 69 -7.85 0.05 19.37
CA ASP A 69 -8.00 -1.40 19.31
C ASP A 69 -6.78 -2.03 18.66
N ALA A 70 -5.90 -2.63 19.47
CA ALA A 70 -4.71 -3.33 19.00
C ALA A 70 -5.03 -4.63 18.20
N ARG A 71 -6.28 -5.09 18.22
CA ARG A 71 -6.75 -6.24 17.43
C ARG A 71 -7.25 -5.81 16.05
N SER A 72 -7.41 -4.52 15.83
CA SER A 72 -7.82 -3.99 14.53
C SER A 72 -6.75 -4.29 13.48
N ASN A 73 -7.18 -4.59 12.25
CA ASN A 73 -6.31 -4.66 11.09
C ASN A 73 -5.92 -3.27 10.54
N ILE A 74 -6.23 -2.21 11.28
CA ILE A 74 -6.00 -0.82 10.90
C ILE A 74 -4.82 -0.29 11.70
N ILE A 75 -3.86 0.33 11.02
CA ILE A 75 -2.74 1.03 11.61
C ILE A 75 -2.88 2.50 11.20
N ASP A 76 -3.20 3.36 12.17
CA ASP A 76 -3.30 4.80 11.96
C ASP A 76 -1.94 5.46 12.11
N VAL A 77 -1.54 6.24 11.11
CA VAL A 77 -0.31 7.04 11.15
C VAL A 77 -0.66 8.51 11.02
N MET A 78 -0.53 9.25 12.13
CA MET A 78 -0.80 10.68 12.15
C MET A 78 0.42 11.47 11.69
N MET A 79 0.24 12.31 10.68
CA MET A 79 1.25 13.23 10.16
C MET A 79 0.59 14.55 9.78
N GLU A 80 1.22 15.67 10.07
CA GLU A 80 0.74 16.99 9.70
C GLU A 80 0.74 17.21 8.18
N THR A 81 -0.04 18.20 7.73
CA THR A 81 -0.07 18.59 6.32
C THR A 81 1.29 19.22 5.94
N GLY A 82 1.80 18.86 4.75
CA GLY A 82 3.09 19.36 4.27
C GLY A 82 4.32 18.59 4.74
N THR A 83 4.18 17.61 5.65
CA THR A 83 5.32 16.85 6.20
C THR A 83 5.80 15.68 5.33
N GLY A 84 5.30 15.56 4.09
CA GLY A 84 5.74 14.53 3.15
C GLY A 84 5.04 13.19 3.28
N LYS A 85 3.73 13.16 3.64
CA LYS A 85 2.92 11.93 3.73
C LYS A 85 3.10 11.00 2.52
N THR A 86 3.10 11.56 1.31
CA THR A 86 3.25 10.76 0.06
C THR A 86 4.59 10.05 0.00
N TYR A 87 5.67 10.73 0.37
CA TYR A 87 6.99 10.11 0.48
C TYR A 87 7.00 9.01 1.56
N THR A 88 6.43 9.30 2.74
CA THR A 88 6.43 8.39 3.88
C THR A 88 5.71 7.07 3.56
N TYR A 89 4.47 7.12 3.05
CA TYR A 89 3.78 5.87 2.72
C TYR A 89 4.42 5.14 1.52
N THR A 90 5.01 5.87 0.57
CA THR A 90 5.75 5.24 -0.52
C THR A 90 6.97 4.50 0.01
N LYS A 91 7.75 5.12 0.91
CA LYS A 91 8.88 4.46 1.57
C LYS A 91 8.43 3.24 2.40
N THR A 92 7.29 3.36 3.10
CA THR A 92 6.68 2.22 3.83
C THR A 92 6.37 1.05 2.91
N ILE A 93 5.87 1.28 1.69
CA ILE A 93 5.63 0.23 0.68
C ILE A 93 6.94 -0.52 0.36
N PHE A 94 8.03 0.20 0.15
CA PHE A 94 9.33 -0.43 -0.13
C PHE A 94 9.86 -1.21 1.07
N GLU A 95 9.76 -0.66 2.27
CA GLU A 95 10.21 -1.35 3.49
C GLU A 95 9.36 -2.59 3.79
N LEU A 96 8.04 -2.55 3.64
CA LEU A 96 7.17 -3.72 3.77
C LEU A 96 7.47 -4.79 2.70
N ASN A 97 7.77 -4.36 1.47
CA ASN A 97 8.23 -5.31 0.45
C ASN A 97 9.55 -5.97 0.84
N LYS A 98 10.50 -5.20 1.38
CA LYS A 98 11.79 -5.71 1.84
C LYS A 98 11.67 -6.67 3.02
N ALA A 99 10.82 -6.33 4.01
CA ALA A 99 10.67 -7.09 5.24
C ALA A 99 9.80 -8.35 5.06
N LEU A 100 8.70 -8.24 4.30
CA LEU A 100 7.66 -9.27 4.25
C LEU A 100 7.47 -9.89 2.86
N GLY A 101 8.14 -9.37 1.82
CA GLY A 101 7.94 -9.83 0.44
C GLY A 101 6.60 -9.40 -0.19
N ILE A 102 5.82 -8.55 0.48
CA ILE A 102 4.57 -8.02 -0.08
C ILE A 102 4.89 -7.18 -1.31
N PHE A 103 4.28 -7.48 -2.44
CA PHE A 103 4.59 -6.80 -3.71
C PHE A 103 3.38 -6.12 -4.36
N LYS A 104 2.17 -6.31 -3.83
CA LYS A 104 0.93 -5.66 -4.26
C LYS A 104 0.37 -4.78 -3.15
N PHE A 105 0.13 -3.52 -3.49
CA PHE A 105 -0.42 -2.52 -2.58
C PHE A 105 -1.56 -1.75 -3.25
N VAL A 106 -2.52 -1.31 -2.46
CA VAL A 106 -3.61 -0.46 -2.93
C VAL A 106 -3.51 0.88 -2.24
N ILE A 107 -3.39 1.97 -3.00
CA ILE A 107 -3.45 3.34 -2.49
C ILE A 107 -4.85 3.89 -2.78
N VAL A 108 -5.59 4.15 -1.72
CA VAL A 108 -6.92 4.77 -1.80
C VAL A 108 -6.81 6.24 -1.41
N VAL A 109 -7.27 7.12 -2.27
CA VAL A 109 -7.21 8.57 -2.06
C VAL A 109 -8.61 9.19 -2.07
N PRO A 110 -8.88 10.20 -1.22
CA PRO A 110 -10.22 10.76 -1.07
C PRO A 110 -10.66 11.62 -2.27
N THR A 111 -9.73 12.31 -2.93
CA THR A 111 -10.06 13.27 -4.00
C THR A 111 -9.23 13.04 -5.27
N LEU A 112 -9.74 13.53 -6.39
CA LEU A 112 -9.03 13.49 -7.67
C LEU A 112 -7.74 14.31 -7.65
N SER A 113 -7.73 15.43 -6.94
CA SER A 113 -6.53 16.28 -6.81
C SER A 113 -5.40 15.55 -6.07
N ILE A 114 -5.72 14.87 -4.97
CA ILE A 114 -4.76 14.04 -4.24
C ILE A 114 -4.30 12.86 -5.11
N LYS A 115 -5.21 12.26 -5.89
CA LYS A 115 -4.86 11.21 -6.85
C LYS A 115 -3.85 11.70 -7.88
N ALA A 116 -4.09 12.88 -8.47
CA ALA A 116 -3.19 13.47 -9.44
C ALA A 116 -1.80 13.78 -8.82
N GLY A 117 -1.77 14.35 -7.62
CA GLY A 117 -0.53 14.62 -6.89
C GLY A 117 0.26 13.35 -6.55
N THR A 118 -0.43 12.32 -6.06
CA THR A 118 0.16 11.00 -5.79
C THR A 118 0.75 10.38 -7.06
N LEU A 119 0.00 10.41 -8.15
CA LEU A 119 0.45 9.87 -9.42
C LEU A 119 1.67 10.62 -9.96
N SER A 120 1.64 11.96 -9.90
CA SER A 120 2.77 12.81 -10.30
C SER A 120 4.02 12.47 -9.50
N PHE A 121 3.89 12.30 -8.19
CA PHE A 121 5.00 11.90 -7.32
C PHE A 121 5.56 10.52 -7.72
N LEU A 122 4.71 9.49 -7.79
CA LEU A 122 5.14 8.11 -8.08
C LEU A 122 5.77 7.96 -9.48
N LYS A 123 5.37 8.80 -10.44
CA LYS A 123 5.91 8.80 -11.81
C LYS A 123 7.09 9.76 -11.98
N SER A 124 7.38 10.63 -11.01
CA SER A 124 8.49 11.58 -11.14
C SER A 124 9.84 10.88 -11.24
N GLU A 125 10.71 11.37 -12.10
CA GLU A 125 12.07 10.83 -12.25
C GLU A 125 12.84 10.91 -10.92
N SER A 126 12.67 11.98 -10.18
CA SER A 126 13.34 12.18 -8.88
C SER A 126 12.95 11.11 -7.86
N ALA A 127 11.64 10.78 -7.71
CA ALA A 127 11.21 9.75 -6.78
C ALA A 127 11.64 8.36 -7.26
N ARG A 128 11.51 8.07 -8.56
CA ARG A 128 11.91 6.77 -9.13
C ARG A 128 13.40 6.51 -8.97
N SER A 129 14.25 7.50 -9.26
CA SER A 129 15.71 7.38 -9.08
C SER A 129 16.05 7.20 -7.61
N HIS A 130 15.45 8.01 -6.72
CA HIS A 130 15.69 7.93 -5.29
C HIS A 130 15.40 6.53 -4.71
N PHE A 131 14.23 5.95 -5.01
CA PHE A 131 13.86 4.62 -4.51
C PHE A 131 14.59 3.50 -5.23
N MET A 132 14.95 3.68 -6.51
CA MET A 132 15.80 2.73 -7.22
C MET A 132 17.20 2.65 -6.60
N ASP A 133 17.78 3.79 -6.20
CA ASP A 133 19.08 3.83 -5.55
C ASP A 133 19.08 3.14 -4.18
N ASP A 134 17.97 3.30 -3.41
CA ASP A 134 17.87 2.76 -2.06
C ASP A 134 17.40 1.29 -2.02
N TYR A 135 16.57 0.84 -2.97
CA TYR A 135 15.91 -0.47 -2.93
C TYR A 135 16.13 -1.36 -4.16
N SER A 136 16.77 -0.84 -5.20
CA SER A 136 16.93 -1.53 -6.49
C SER A 136 15.60 -1.99 -7.11
N LYS A 137 14.52 -1.27 -6.81
CA LYS A 137 13.15 -1.56 -7.24
C LYS A 137 12.42 -0.31 -7.68
N THR A 138 11.40 -0.51 -8.53
CA THR A 138 10.48 0.54 -8.97
C THR A 138 9.03 0.18 -8.66
N ILE A 139 8.18 1.19 -8.58
CA ILE A 139 6.72 1.01 -8.49
C ILE A 139 6.13 1.04 -9.90
N GLU A 140 5.34 0.02 -10.22
CA GLU A 140 4.44 -0.01 -11.37
C GLU A 140 3.04 0.38 -10.90
N VAL A 141 2.50 1.50 -11.45
CA VAL A 141 1.23 2.07 -10.99
C VAL A 141 0.10 1.70 -11.96
N HIS A 142 -0.90 1.00 -11.44
CA HIS A 142 -2.16 0.72 -12.11
C HIS A 142 -3.21 1.76 -11.68
N ILE A 143 -3.74 2.53 -12.63
CA ILE A 143 -4.61 3.68 -12.33
C ILE A 143 -6.04 3.30 -12.67
N VAL A 144 -6.93 3.30 -11.67
CA VAL A 144 -8.36 3.14 -11.92
C VAL A 144 -8.95 4.50 -12.26
N GLU A 145 -9.36 4.67 -13.52
CA GLU A 145 -10.01 5.89 -14.00
C GLU A 145 -11.53 5.71 -13.99
N SER A 146 -12.27 6.80 -13.69
CA SER A 146 -13.72 6.79 -13.84
C SER A 146 -14.06 6.69 -15.33
N GLN A 147 -14.60 5.56 -15.75
CA GLN A 147 -15.15 5.44 -17.11
C GLN A 147 -16.40 6.34 -17.21
N LYS A 148 -16.34 7.33 -18.08
CA LYS A 148 -17.57 7.95 -18.57
C LYS A 148 -18.33 6.83 -19.29
N SER A 149 -19.53 6.49 -18.78
CA SER A 149 -20.38 5.47 -19.35
C SER A 149 -20.68 5.78 -20.82
N SER A 150 -19.91 5.20 -21.73
CA SER A 150 -20.38 5.04 -23.11
C SER A 150 -21.46 3.98 -23.06
N LYS A 151 -22.68 4.36 -23.47
CA LYS A 151 -23.81 3.44 -23.64
C LYS A 151 -23.36 2.29 -24.54
N GLY A 152 -23.12 1.12 -23.97
CA GLY A 152 -22.90 -0.05 -24.83
C GLY A 152 -22.23 -1.27 -24.24
N ASN A 153 -21.37 -1.20 -23.23
CA ASN A 153 -20.80 -2.41 -22.66
C ASN A 153 -20.80 -2.36 -21.13
N LYS A 154 -21.85 -2.94 -20.57
CA LYS A 154 -21.94 -3.32 -19.17
C LYS A 154 -21.15 -4.61 -18.98
N SER A 155 -20.28 -4.62 -18.02
CA SER A 155 -19.56 -5.77 -17.43
C SER A 155 -18.15 -6.03 -17.99
N GLY A 156 -17.22 -5.50 -17.28
CA GLY A 156 -15.84 -5.96 -17.33
C GLY A 156 -15.07 -5.25 -16.23
N PHE A 157 -14.20 -5.98 -15.58
CA PHE A 157 -13.18 -5.41 -14.69
C PHE A 157 -12.51 -4.23 -15.37
N PRO A 158 -12.32 -3.10 -14.68
CA PRO A 158 -11.45 -2.05 -15.21
C PRO A 158 -10.09 -2.66 -15.59
N PRO A 159 -9.58 -2.36 -16.79
CA PRO A 159 -8.33 -2.98 -17.27
C PRO A 159 -7.17 -2.86 -16.27
N ALA A 160 -7.07 -1.73 -15.58
CA ALA A 160 -6.07 -1.49 -14.55
C ALA A 160 -6.18 -2.46 -13.37
N VAL A 161 -7.40 -2.80 -12.95
CA VAL A 161 -7.63 -3.78 -11.86
C VAL A 161 -7.25 -5.17 -12.33
N ARG A 162 -7.61 -5.55 -13.55
CA ARG A 162 -7.21 -6.84 -14.13
C ARG A 162 -5.68 -6.97 -14.18
N SER A 163 -5.00 -5.99 -14.77
CA SER A 163 -3.51 -6.00 -14.84
C SER A 163 -2.88 -6.08 -13.45
N PHE A 164 -3.44 -5.39 -12.45
CA PHE A 164 -2.95 -5.46 -11.07
C PHE A 164 -3.16 -6.84 -10.45
N VAL A 165 -4.34 -7.44 -10.63
CA VAL A 165 -4.65 -8.78 -10.08
C VAL A 165 -3.81 -9.87 -10.72
N GLU A 166 -3.58 -9.80 -12.03
CA GLU A 166 -2.80 -10.78 -12.79
C GLU A 166 -1.28 -10.59 -12.66
N ALA A 167 -0.82 -9.42 -12.16
CA ALA A 167 0.60 -9.14 -12.01
C ALA A 167 1.27 -10.14 -11.05
N THR A 168 2.40 -10.68 -11.45
CA THR A 168 3.19 -11.62 -10.67
C THR A 168 4.32 -10.93 -9.90
N ALA A 169 4.81 -11.61 -8.85
CA ALA A 169 5.97 -11.15 -8.12
C ALA A 169 7.21 -11.11 -9.03
N THR A 170 7.88 -9.98 -9.08
CA THR A 170 9.15 -9.81 -9.79
C THR A 170 10.19 -9.21 -8.88
N GLN A 171 11.47 -9.48 -9.14
CA GLN A 171 12.55 -8.97 -8.30
C GLN A 171 12.63 -7.44 -8.25
N ASN A 172 12.24 -6.75 -9.35
CA ASN A 172 12.53 -5.33 -9.54
C ASN A 172 11.29 -4.43 -9.50
N LYS A 173 10.07 -4.99 -9.34
CA LYS A 173 8.83 -4.20 -9.40
C LYS A 173 7.91 -4.47 -8.22
N ILE A 174 7.36 -3.40 -7.69
CA ILE A 174 6.26 -3.41 -6.72
C ILE A 174 5.01 -2.92 -7.45
N GLN A 175 3.90 -3.63 -7.32
CA GLN A 175 2.64 -3.32 -8.00
C GLN A 175 1.77 -2.44 -7.10
N VAL A 176 1.33 -1.29 -7.59
CA VAL A 176 0.47 -0.37 -6.84
C VAL A 176 -0.78 -0.05 -7.63
N LEU A 177 -1.95 -0.35 -7.05
CA LEU A 177 -3.23 0.10 -7.57
C LEU A 177 -3.59 1.44 -6.95
N LEU A 178 -3.74 2.48 -7.76
CA LEU A 178 -4.14 3.81 -7.32
C LEU A 178 -5.61 4.08 -7.66
N ILE A 179 -6.45 4.22 -6.64
CA ILE A 179 -7.89 4.36 -6.78
C ILE A 179 -8.43 5.51 -5.91
N ASN A 180 -9.49 6.16 -6.39
CA ASN A 180 -10.24 7.14 -5.59
C ASN A 180 -11.29 6.42 -4.73
N ALA A 181 -11.46 6.87 -3.46
CA ALA A 181 -12.40 6.28 -2.51
C ALA A 181 -13.84 6.23 -3.01
N GLY A 182 -14.29 7.26 -3.73
CA GLY A 182 -15.63 7.28 -4.34
C GLY A 182 -15.86 6.19 -5.39
N MET A 183 -14.78 5.67 -5.99
CA MET A 183 -14.88 4.55 -6.94
C MET A 183 -14.95 3.20 -6.25
N LEU A 184 -14.31 3.04 -5.09
CA LEU A 184 -14.41 1.82 -4.28
C LEU A 184 -15.85 1.54 -3.85
N ASN A 185 -16.58 2.59 -3.52
CA ASN A 185 -17.98 2.51 -3.07
C ASN A 185 -18.99 2.35 -4.22
N SER A 186 -18.54 2.26 -5.48
CA SER A 186 -19.46 2.00 -6.59
C SER A 186 -19.87 0.54 -6.62
N ASP A 187 -21.17 0.26 -6.88
CA ASP A 187 -21.75 -1.09 -6.94
C ASP A 187 -20.95 -2.03 -7.86
N THR A 188 -20.41 -1.51 -8.95
CA THR A 188 -19.61 -2.27 -9.90
C THR A 188 -18.28 -2.72 -9.28
N MET A 189 -17.65 -1.86 -8.47
CA MET A 189 -16.37 -2.20 -7.82
C MET A 189 -16.60 -3.08 -6.61
N GLN A 190 -17.63 -2.86 -5.80
CA GLN A 190 -17.94 -3.73 -4.67
C GLN A 190 -18.18 -5.16 -5.11
N LYS A 191 -19.04 -5.40 -6.10
CA LYS A 191 -19.25 -6.73 -6.67
C LYS A 191 -17.99 -7.35 -7.25
N THR A 192 -17.09 -6.54 -7.76
CA THR A 192 -15.82 -6.95 -8.35
C THR A 192 -14.79 -7.30 -7.29
N PHE A 193 -14.69 -6.51 -6.23
CA PHE A 193 -13.80 -6.77 -5.10
C PHE A 193 -14.27 -7.98 -4.28
N ASP A 194 -15.57 -8.10 -4.01
CA ASP A 194 -16.14 -9.22 -3.27
C ASP A 194 -15.91 -10.56 -3.99
N GLN A 195 -16.05 -10.60 -5.31
CA GLN A 195 -15.91 -11.85 -6.07
C GLN A 195 -14.47 -12.23 -6.43
N THR A 196 -13.52 -11.31 -6.40
CA THR A 196 -12.19 -11.60 -6.98
C THR A 196 -11.01 -11.26 -6.07
N LEU A 197 -11.12 -10.28 -5.20
CA LEU A 197 -10.06 -9.88 -4.28
C LEU A 197 -10.25 -10.43 -2.87
N PHE A 198 -11.50 -10.57 -2.41
CA PHE A 198 -11.79 -11.10 -1.08
C PHE A 198 -11.95 -12.62 -1.04
N ASP A 199 -12.46 -13.26 -2.09
CA ASP A 199 -12.55 -14.72 -2.20
C ASP A 199 -11.20 -15.42 -2.41
N ARG A 200 -10.15 -14.68 -2.73
CA ARG A 200 -8.79 -15.20 -2.94
C ARG A 200 -7.79 -14.84 -1.82
N TYR A 201 -8.19 -14.03 -0.87
CA TYR A 201 -7.38 -13.59 0.26
C TYR A 201 -8.08 -13.84 1.59
#